data_98616f9dfbadeb61e42c72de7caee6c3
#
_entry.id   98616f9dfbadeb61e42c72de7caee6c3
#
_cell.length_a   1.000
_cell.length_b   1.000
_cell.length_c   1.000
_cell.angle_alpha   90.00
_cell.angle_beta   90.00
_cell.angle_gamma   90.00
#
_symmetry.space_group_name_H-M   'P 1'
#
loop_
_entity.id
_entity.type
_entity.pdbx_description
1 polymer ?
#
loop_
_entity_poly.entity_id
_entity_poly.type
_entity_poly.pdbx_seq_one_letter_code
_entity_poly.pdbx_strand_id
1 'polypeptide(L)'
;MRNTDIQVDPDEVIMISKDTAYITEEGEIVNETITRRLSGPWDFLHTRIVNIYPDESCWVNDFNNAYNEPYMRMYFSHPGYDDYPVVGVSWEQATAFCVWRTNLFKESLNFPSGQALEPFRLPTEGEWEYAARTGKNENKYPWAGDELVSGKGCFLGNFKPGKGNYTEDGHLITSRVGSFAPNEFGLYDMAGNVAEWTSTSY
;
A
#
# COMPACT_ATOMS: atom_id res chain seq x y z
N MET A 1 1.65 12.19 -13.04
CA MET A 1 2.57 13.26 -12.64
C MET A 1 2.37 14.44 -13.59
N ARG A 2 1.89 15.56 -13.12
CA ARG A 2 1.75 16.76 -13.95
C ARG A 2 2.94 17.67 -13.69
N ASN A 3 3.58 18.10 -14.79
CA ASN A 3 4.70 19.04 -14.76
C ASN A 3 4.29 20.34 -14.07
N THR A 4 4.89 20.64 -12.95
CA THR A 4 4.97 21.98 -12.41
C THR A 4 6.14 22.67 -13.08
N ASP A 5 5.87 23.56 -14.01
CA ASP A 5 6.91 24.42 -14.58
C ASP A 5 7.36 25.41 -13.51
N ILE A 6 8.53 25.17 -12.94
CA ILE A 6 9.20 26.09 -12.04
C ILE A 6 10.04 27.01 -12.92
N GLN A 7 9.61 28.27 -13.08
CA GLN A 7 10.46 29.31 -13.64
C GLN A 7 11.23 29.96 -12.49
N VAL A 8 12.54 29.82 -12.52
CA VAL A 8 13.45 30.48 -11.57
C VAL A 8 13.98 31.72 -12.24
N ASP A 9 13.49 32.88 -11.81
CA ASP A 9 14.14 34.17 -12.10
C ASP A 9 15.28 34.33 -11.08
N PRO A 10 16.52 34.68 -11.51
CA PRO A 10 17.62 34.88 -10.57
C PRO A 10 17.36 35.95 -9.51
N ASP A 11 16.48 36.89 -9.75
CA ASP A 11 16.11 37.97 -8.83
C ASP A 11 14.75 37.78 -8.14
N GLU A 12 13.89 36.89 -8.62
CA GLU A 12 12.60 36.54 -8.01
C GLU A 12 12.27 35.06 -8.27
N VAL A 13 12.21 34.27 -7.20
CA VAL A 13 11.69 32.91 -7.29
C VAL A 13 10.17 32.97 -7.14
N ILE A 14 9.46 32.81 -8.26
CA ILE A 14 8.00 32.79 -8.29
C ILE A 14 7.54 31.35 -8.53
N MET A 15 6.82 30.79 -7.56
CA MET A 15 6.16 29.50 -7.73
C MET A 15 4.75 29.75 -8.30
N ILE A 16 4.51 29.23 -9.51
CA ILE A 16 3.19 29.22 -10.11
C ILE A 16 2.59 27.83 -9.84
N SER A 17 1.65 27.73 -8.91
CA SER A 17 0.86 26.51 -8.73
C SER A 17 -0.36 26.60 -9.65
N LYS A 18 -0.43 25.68 -10.61
CA LYS A 18 -1.56 25.59 -11.55
C LYS A 18 -2.75 24.78 -11.00
N ASP A 19 -2.65 24.18 -9.83
CA ASP A 19 -3.56 23.12 -9.39
C ASP A 19 -4.26 23.39 -8.05
N THR A 20 -4.67 24.60 -7.76
CA THR A 20 -5.69 24.82 -6.72
C THR A 20 -7.05 24.95 -7.38
N ALA A 21 -7.70 23.79 -7.62
CA ALA A 21 -9.12 23.76 -7.93
C ALA A 21 -9.87 23.65 -6.59
N TYR A 22 -10.74 24.58 -6.28
CA TYR A 22 -11.69 24.45 -5.18
C TYR A 22 -13.11 24.64 -5.70
N ILE A 23 -14.05 24.02 -5.02
CA ILE A 23 -15.46 24.12 -5.34
C ILE A 23 -16.03 25.23 -4.44
N THR A 24 -16.64 26.25 -5.03
CA THR A 24 -17.32 27.28 -4.28
C THR A 24 -18.60 26.76 -3.62
N GLU A 25 -19.17 27.52 -2.69
CA GLU A 25 -20.47 27.17 -2.06
C GLU A 25 -21.59 27.01 -3.09
N GLU A 26 -21.47 27.70 -4.25
CA GLU A 26 -22.40 27.60 -5.38
C GLU A 26 -22.14 26.41 -6.30
N GLY A 27 -21.10 25.59 -6.03
CA GLY A 27 -20.76 24.40 -6.80
C GLY A 27 -19.94 24.66 -8.06
N GLU A 28 -19.38 25.85 -8.22
CA GLU A 28 -18.49 26.18 -9.33
C GLU A 28 -17.05 25.73 -9.05
N ILE A 29 -16.39 25.14 -10.05
CA ILE A 29 -14.97 24.80 -9.98
C ILE A 29 -14.15 26.02 -10.38
N VAL A 30 -13.46 26.61 -9.41
CA VAL A 30 -12.58 27.74 -9.63
C VAL A 30 -11.13 27.25 -9.67
N ASN A 31 -10.45 27.53 -10.79
CA ASN A 31 -9.01 27.33 -10.93
C ASN A 31 -8.32 28.67 -10.67
N GLU A 32 -7.67 28.82 -9.55
CA GLU A 32 -6.95 30.02 -9.20
C GLU A 32 -5.43 29.80 -9.36
N THR A 33 -4.79 30.68 -10.12
CA THR A 33 -3.33 30.73 -10.21
C THR A 33 -2.83 31.67 -9.12
N ILE A 34 -2.27 31.11 -8.06
CA ILE A 34 -1.69 31.91 -6.98
C ILE A 34 -0.22 32.15 -7.30
N THR A 35 0.11 33.38 -7.55
CA THR A 35 1.49 33.84 -7.70
C THR A 35 1.92 34.48 -6.39
N ARG A 36 2.90 33.91 -5.68
CA ARG A 36 3.44 34.49 -4.46
C ARG A 36 4.96 34.45 -4.45
N ARG A 37 5.55 35.44 -3.78
CA ARG A 37 7.00 35.43 -3.52
C ARG A 37 7.33 34.31 -2.54
N LEU A 38 8.35 33.50 -2.86
CA LEU A 38 8.83 32.47 -1.95
C LEU A 38 9.55 33.10 -0.76
N SER A 39 9.20 32.69 0.43
CA SER A 39 9.78 33.18 1.69
C SER A 39 10.87 32.27 2.24
N GLY A 40 11.00 31.05 1.69
CA GLY A 40 12.04 30.11 2.09
C GLY A 40 11.83 28.70 1.54
N PRO A 41 12.68 27.74 1.93
CA PRO A 41 12.59 26.34 1.48
C PRO A 41 11.25 25.67 1.79
N TRP A 42 10.54 26.15 2.79
CA TRP A 42 9.25 25.61 3.24
C TRP A 42 8.12 25.85 2.24
N ASP A 43 8.28 26.84 1.34
CA ASP A 43 7.29 27.14 0.31
C ASP A 43 7.22 26.07 -0.78
N PHE A 44 8.19 25.16 -0.84
CA PHE A 44 8.21 23.98 -1.72
C PHE A 44 7.52 22.76 -1.09
N LEU A 45 7.12 22.84 0.18
CA LEU A 45 6.42 21.75 0.85
C LEU A 45 4.93 21.83 0.57
N HIS A 46 4.43 20.86 -0.16
CA HIS A 46 3.01 20.68 -0.37
C HIS A 46 2.42 19.83 0.74
N THR A 47 1.51 20.39 1.53
CA THR A 47 0.71 19.59 2.47
C THR A 47 -0.39 18.89 1.69
N ARG A 48 -0.39 17.57 1.69
CA ARG A 48 -1.44 16.76 1.08
C ARG A 48 -2.22 16.06 2.18
N ILE A 49 -3.55 16.19 2.12
CA ILE A 49 -4.44 15.41 2.98
C ILE A 49 -4.70 14.08 2.27
N VAL A 50 -4.36 12.98 2.92
CA VAL A 50 -4.62 11.63 2.42
C VAL A 50 -5.75 11.04 3.26
N ASN A 51 -6.85 10.64 2.63
CA ASN A 51 -7.87 9.85 3.30
C ASN A 51 -7.29 8.48 3.59
N ILE A 52 -7.29 8.07 4.86
CA ILE A 52 -6.70 6.80 5.30
C ILE A 52 -7.66 5.62 5.21
N TYR A 53 -8.97 5.87 5.04
CA TYR A 53 -9.94 4.80 4.97
C TYR A 53 -9.84 4.07 3.61
N PRO A 54 -9.81 2.73 3.59
CA PRO A 54 -9.75 1.96 2.36
C PRO A 54 -10.97 2.18 1.46
N ASP A 55 -10.80 1.96 0.17
CA ASP A 55 -11.91 1.94 -0.78
C ASP A 55 -12.69 0.63 -0.65
N GLU A 56 -13.83 0.67 0.03
CA GLU A 56 -14.72 -0.50 0.19
C GLU A 56 -15.28 -1.00 -1.14
N SER A 57 -15.37 -0.13 -2.15
CA SER A 57 -15.92 -0.48 -3.46
C SER A 57 -15.01 -1.41 -4.27
N CYS A 58 -13.75 -1.63 -3.86
CA CYS A 58 -12.82 -2.58 -4.48
C CYS A 58 -13.42 -3.98 -4.60
N TRP A 59 -14.27 -4.39 -3.66
CA TRP A 59 -14.95 -5.70 -3.69
C TRP A 59 -15.95 -5.88 -4.81
N VAL A 60 -16.56 -4.79 -5.28
CA VAL A 60 -17.59 -4.79 -6.34
C VAL A 60 -17.04 -4.32 -7.67
N ASN A 61 -16.12 -3.35 -7.67
CA ASN A 61 -15.57 -2.77 -8.89
C ASN A 61 -14.69 -3.76 -9.64
N ASP A 62 -13.87 -4.53 -8.93
CA ASP A 62 -12.98 -5.51 -9.53
C ASP A 62 -13.67 -6.82 -9.90
N PHE A 63 -14.85 -7.09 -9.34
CA PHE A 63 -15.59 -8.34 -9.48
C PHE A 63 -17.08 -8.11 -9.77
N ASN A 64 -17.38 -7.37 -10.81
CA ASN A 64 -18.72 -6.86 -11.17
C ASN A 64 -19.89 -7.90 -11.18
N ASN A 65 -19.58 -9.19 -11.25
CA ASN A 65 -20.59 -10.25 -11.31
C ASN A 65 -20.50 -11.26 -10.15
N ALA A 66 -19.77 -10.93 -9.09
CA ALA A 66 -19.42 -11.90 -8.06
C ALA A 66 -20.28 -11.84 -6.78
N TYR A 67 -21.30 -10.98 -6.72
CA TYR A 67 -22.16 -10.80 -5.54
C TYR A 67 -21.38 -10.50 -4.24
N ASN A 68 -20.34 -9.66 -4.35
CA ASN A 68 -19.42 -9.36 -3.26
C ASN A 68 -19.87 -8.22 -2.32
N GLU A 69 -21.11 -7.73 -2.43
CA GLU A 69 -21.66 -6.71 -1.55
C GLU A 69 -21.55 -7.03 -0.05
N PRO A 70 -21.64 -8.27 0.41
CA PRO A 70 -21.41 -8.58 1.82
C PRO A 70 -19.98 -8.25 2.27
N TYR A 71 -18.96 -8.48 1.43
CA TYR A 71 -17.58 -8.11 1.73
C TYR A 71 -17.42 -6.59 1.80
N MET A 72 -17.94 -5.86 0.82
CA MET A 72 -17.93 -4.39 0.82
C MET A 72 -18.51 -3.81 2.12
N ARG A 73 -19.59 -4.41 2.64
CA ARG A 73 -20.26 -3.91 3.85
C ARG A 73 -19.60 -4.32 5.17
N MET A 74 -18.95 -5.47 5.21
CA MET A 74 -18.53 -6.09 6.46
C MET A 74 -17.02 -6.23 6.62
N TYR A 75 -16.26 -6.26 5.53
CA TYR A 75 -14.84 -6.59 5.60
C TYR A 75 -14.02 -5.64 6.48
N PHE A 76 -14.32 -4.36 6.44
CA PHE A 76 -13.62 -3.34 7.21
C PHE A 76 -14.25 -3.01 8.58
N SER A 77 -15.41 -3.56 8.88
CA SER A 77 -16.18 -3.20 10.08
C SER A 77 -16.49 -4.37 11.01
N HIS A 78 -16.47 -5.59 10.50
CA HIS A 78 -16.87 -6.75 11.29
C HIS A 78 -15.65 -7.44 11.93
N PRO A 79 -15.65 -7.71 13.24
CA PRO A 79 -14.53 -8.29 13.98
C PRO A 79 -14.02 -9.63 13.43
N GLY A 80 -14.82 -10.34 12.66
CA GLY A 80 -14.42 -11.58 11.99
C GLY A 80 -13.28 -11.41 10.98
N TYR A 81 -13.02 -10.16 10.54
CA TYR A 81 -11.98 -9.81 9.58
C TYR A 81 -10.80 -9.05 10.20
N ASP A 82 -10.73 -8.91 11.53
CA ASP A 82 -9.65 -8.16 12.20
C ASP A 82 -8.25 -8.72 11.89
N ASP A 83 -8.16 -10.02 11.63
CA ASP A 83 -6.91 -10.71 11.29
C ASP A 83 -6.72 -10.90 9.76
N TYR A 84 -7.51 -10.23 8.94
CA TYR A 84 -7.39 -10.31 7.49
C TYR A 84 -6.57 -9.13 6.94
N PRO A 85 -5.94 -9.29 5.75
CA PRO A 85 -5.17 -8.19 5.18
C PRO A 85 -6.06 -7.01 4.80
N VAL A 86 -5.57 -5.79 4.96
CA VAL A 86 -6.26 -4.63 4.43
C VAL A 86 -6.16 -4.63 2.90
N VAL A 87 -7.28 -4.35 2.24
CA VAL A 87 -7.40 -4.22 0.77
C VAL A 87 -7.99 -2.87 0.41
N GLY A 88 -8.02 -2.50 -0.87
CA GLY A 88 -8.59 -1.22 -1.30
C GLY A 88 -7.77 0.00 -0.85
N VAL A 89 -6.48 -0.16 -0.60
CA VAL A 89 -5.58 0.93 -0.22
C VAL A 89 -4.74 1.38 -1.41
N SER A 90 -4.60 2.69 -1.59
CA SER A 90 -3.72 3.27 -2.61
C SER A 90 -2.25 3.27 -2.14
N TRP A 91 -1.34 3.46 -3.08
CA TRP A 91 0.08 3.61 -2.78
C TRP A 91 0.36 4.80 -1.84
N GLU A 92 -0.37 5.90 -2.04
CA GLU A 92 -0.27 7.08 -1.18
C GLU A 92 -0.74 6.79 0.25
N GLN A 93 -1.83 6.02 0.41
CA GLN A 93 -2.31 5.60 1.73
C GLN A 93 -1.30 4.69 2.42
N ALA A 94 -0.74 3.71 1.71
CA ALA A 94 0.29 2.82 2.23
C ALA A 94 1.56 3.60 2.65
N THR A 95 1.97 4.59 1.85
CA THR A 95 3.11 5.47 2.18
C THR A 95 2.80 6.34 3.40
N ALA A 96 1.60 6.92 3.48
CA ALA A 96 1.17 7.70 4.64
C ALA A 96 1.14 6.86 5.93
N PHE A 97 0.73 5.60 5.83
CA PHE A 97 0.79 4.66 6.95
C PHE A 97 2.23 4.43 7.44
N CYS A 98 3.20 4.32 6.55
CA CYS A 98 4.61 4.18 6.93
C CYS A 98 5.10 5.39 7.74
N VAL A 99 4.71 6.61 7.34
CA VAL A 99 5.03 7.85 8.08
C VAL A 99 4.37 7.84 9.45
N TRP A 100 3.07 7.54 9.53
CA TRP A 100 2.34 7.42 10.78
C TRP A 100 2.98 6.37 11.72
N ARG A 101 3.31 5.20 11.19
CA ARG A 101 3.95 4.11 11.94
C ARG A 101 5.30 4.53 12.51
N THR A 102 6.10 5.28 11.72
CA THR A 102 7.38 5.82 12.17
C THR A 102 7.20 6.74 13.37
N ASN A 103 6.23 7.65 13.32
CA ASN A 103 5.97 8.61 14.39
C ASN A 103 5.47 7.90 15.65
N LEU A 104 4.50 6.99 15.51
CA LEU A 104 3.99 6.18 16.61
C LEU A 104 5.12 5.37 17.29
N PHE A 105 6.03 4.80 16.51
CA PHE A 105 7.16 4.05 17.06
C PHE A 105 8.12 4.95 17.84
N LYS A 106 8.41 6.15 17.34
CA LYS A 106 9.23 7.15 18.03
C LYS A 106 8.59 7.56 19.37
N GLU A 107 7.31 7.81 19.38
CA GLU A 107 6.55 8.18 20.58
C GLU A 107 6.52 7.05 21.61
N SER A 108 6.24 5.81 21.18
CA SER A 108 6.11 4.64 22.07
C SER A 108 7.41 4.28 22.79
N LEU A 109 8.56 4.52 22.17
CA LEU A 109 9.87 4.23 22.74
C LEU A 109 10.49 5.42 23.50
N ASN A 110 9.80 6.57 23.60
CA ASN A 110 10.39 7.82 24.08
C ASN A 110 11.75 8.08 23.42
N PHE A 111 11.82 7.92 22.11
CA PHE A 111 13.05 7.91 21.35
C PHE A 111 13.84 9.20 21.60
N PRO A 112 15.13 9.15 21.99
CA PRO A 112 15.87 10.34 22.35
C PRO A 112 15.92 11.35 21.22
N SER A 113 15.67 12.61 21.53
CA SER A 113 15.82 13.69 20.56
C SER A 113 17.24 13.73 20.02
N GLY A 114 17.39 13.61 18.70
CA GLY A 114 18.69 13.64 18.02
C GLY A 114 19.28 12.29 17.64
N GLN A 115 18.66 11.15 18.01
CA GLN A 115 19.01 9.87 17.41
C GLN A 115 18.28 9.70 16.08
N ALA A 116 19.02 9.25 15.05
CA ALA A 116 18.43 8.88 13.77
C ALA A 116 17.74 7.50 13.89
N LEU A 117 16.44 7.49 13.65
CA LEU A 117 15.69 6.26 13.42
C LEU A 117 15.41 6.15 11.92
N GLU A 118 15.81 5.03 11.32
CA GLU A 118 15.41 4.72 9.96
C GLU A 118 13.86 4.68 9.88
N PRO A 119 13.24 5.49 9.03
CA PRO A 119 11.79 5.53 8.94
C PRO A 119 11.25 4.25 8.32
N PHE A 120 10.07 3.83 8.75
CA PHE A 120 9.31 2.81 8.03
C PHE A 120 8.98 3.34 6.63
N ARG A 121 9.14 2.51 5.64
CA ARG A 121 8.84 2.79 4.23
C ARG A 121 8.36 1.53 3.53
N LEU A 122 7.75 1.69 2.38
CA LEU A 122 7.51 0.57 1.49
C LEU A 122 8.85 -0.02 1.02
N PRO A 123 8.95 -1.35 0.89
CA PRO A 123 10.13 -1.98 0.33
C PRO A 123 10.28 -1.62 -1.15
N THR A 124 11.47 -1.64 -1.67
CA THR A 124 11.69 -1.73 -3.12
C THR A 124 11.28 -3.11 -3.61
N GLU A 125 11.01 -3.26 -4.91
CA GLU A 125 10.74 -4.56 -5.52
C GLU A 125 11.87 -5.58 -5.21
N GLY A 126 13.13 -5.15 -5.34
CA GLY A 126 14.25 -6.03 -5.05
C GLY A 126 14.36 -6.44 -3.58
N GLU A 127 14.04 -5.56 -2.64
CA GLU A 127 13.98 -5.89 -1.21
C GLU A 127 12.85 -6.87 -0.91
N TRP A 128 11.68 -6.64 -1.52
CA TRP A 128 10.53 -7.52 -1.37
C TRP A 128 10.83 -8.92 -1.95
N GLU A 129 11.38 -8.98 -3.15
CA GLU A 129 11.76 -10.25 -3.80
C GLU A 129 12.85 -11.00 -3.00
N TYR A 130 13.88 -10.30 -2.52
CA TYR A 130 14.89 -10.87 -1.65
C TYR A 130 14.29 -11.46 -0.37
N ALA A 131 13.36 -10.75 0.26
CA ALA A 131 12.65 -11.19 1.45
C ALA A 131 11.77 -12.41 1.15
N ALA A 132 11.03 -12.40 0.04
CA ALA A 132 10.17 -13.50 -0.37
C ALA A 132 10.98 -14.77 -0.66
N ARG A 133 12.06 -14.67 -1.42
CA ARG A 133 12.92 -15.80 -1.81
C ARG A 133 13.98 -16.18 -0.77
N THR A 134 13.99 -15.51 0.38
CA THR A 134 14.98 -15.76 1.46
C THR A 134 16.43 -15.60 1.00
N GLY A 135 16.66 -14.64 0.09
CA GLY A 135 17.98 -14.38 -0.49
C GLY A 135 18.48 -15.43 -1.48
N LYS A 136 17.65 -16.39 -1.87
CA LYS A 136 17.99 -17.49 -2.79
C LYS A 136 17.38 -17.22 -4.17
N ASN A 137 18.19 -16.82 -5.13
CA ASN A 137 17.73 -16.50 -6.49
C ASN A 137 17.14 -17.70 -7.25
N GLU A 138 17.54 -18.92 -6.88
CA GLU A 138 17.05 -20.16 -7.46
C GLU A 138 15.64 -20.55 -7.01
N ASN A 139 15.17 -19.98 -5.89
CA ASN A 139 13.84 -20.29 -5.40
C ASN A 139 12.78 -19.59 -6.26
N LYS A 140 11.83 -20.37 -6.76
CA LYS A 140 10.67 -19.85 -7.49
C LYS A 140 9.61 -19.26 -6.55
N TYR A 141 9.48 -19.86 -5.38
CA TYR A 141 8.50 -19.51 -4.35
C TYR A 141 9.20 -19.24 -3.00
N PRO A 142 8.48 -18.68 -2.01
CA PRO A 142 9.00 -18.47 -0.65
C PRO A 142 9.40 -19.74 0.10
N TRP A 143 9.05 -20.88 -0.43
CA TRP A 143 9.38 -22.22 0.11
C TRP A 143 10.32 -22.99 -0.83
N ALA A 144 10.87 -24.09 -0.34
CA ALA A 144 11.73 -24.95 -1.13
C ALA A 144 10.91 -25.75 -2.15
N GLY A 145 11.43 -25.84 -3.38
CA GLY A 145 10.79 -26.57 -4.49
C GLY A 145 9.85 -25.72 -5.31
N ASP A 146 9.35 -26.32 -6.39
CA ASP A 146 8.53 -25.64 -7.43
C ASP A 146 7.05 -26.00 -7.34
N GLU A 147 6.66 -26.79 -6.36
CA GLU A 147 5.29 -27.24 -6.19
C GLU A 147 4.47 -26.26 -5.36
N LEU A 148 3.20 -26.09 -5.72
CA LEU A 148 2.25 -25.24 -4.98
C LEU A 148 1.59 -25.98 -3.81
N VAL A 149 1.80 -27.29 -3.77
CA VAL A 149 1.18 -28.20 -2.81
C VAL A 149 2.28 -28.98 -2.09
N SER A 150 2.16 -29.13 -0.79
CA SER A 150 3.08 -29.95 0.00
C SER A 150 2.98 -31.42 -0.38
N GLY A 151 3.98 -32.23 -0.01
CA GLY A 151 3.94 -33.68 -0.18
C GLY A 151 2.77 -34.39 0.54
N LYS A 152 2.03 -33.66 1.40
CA LYS A 152 0.81 -34.14 2.07
C LYS A 152 -0.47 -33.68 1.35
N GLY A 153 -0.37 -33.02 0.21
CA GLY A 153 -1.51 -32.51 -0.55
C GLY A 153 -2.12 -31.19 -0.04
N CYS A 154 -1.44 -30.48 0.89
CA CYS A 154 -1.92 -29.18 1.38
C CYS A 154 -1.31 -28.05 0.55
N PHE A 155 -2.11 -27.06 0.19
CA PHE A 155 -1.63 -25.82 -0.45
C PHE A 155 -0.63 -25.09 0.44
N LEU A 156 0.33 -24.42 -0.16
CA LEU A 156 1.40 -23.71 0.54
C LEU A 156 1.17 -22.20 0.61
N GLY A 157 0.09 -21.71 0.01
CA GLY A 157 -0.33 -20.30 0.02
C GLY A 157 -1.78 -20.16 -0.43
N ASN A 158 -2.36 -18.99 -0.22
CA ASN A 158 -3.69 -18.64 -0.71
C ASN A 158 -3.56 -18.05 -2.12
N PHE A 159 -3.86 -18.83 -3.14
CA PHE A 159 -3.81 -18.39 -4.53
C PHE A 159 -4.84 -19.14 -5.37
N LYS A 160 -5.31 -18.48 -6.42
CA LYS A 160 -6.23 -19.10 -7.37
C LYS A 160 -5.54 -20.26 -8.10
N PRO A 161 -6.02 -21.50 -7.96
CA PRO A 161 -5.49 -22.60 -8.75
C PRO A 161 -5.77 -22.36 -10.25
N GLY A 162 -4.83 -22.78 -11.10
CA GLY A 162 -4.92 -22.55 -12.54
C GLY A 162 -6.09 -23.22 -13.23
N LYS A 163 -6.53 -24.37 -12.67
CA LYS A 163 -7.71 -25.14 -13.09
C LYS A 163 -8.32 -25.80 -11.85
N GLY A 164 -9.65 -25.85 -11.80
CA GLY A 164 -10.35 -26.53 -10.73
C GLY A 164 -11.19 -25.63 -9.84
N ASN A 165 -11.38 -26.04 -8.60
CA ASN A 165 -12.17 -25.32 -7.62
C ASN A 165 -11.40 -24.11 -7.08
N TYR A 166 -12.02 -22.93 -7.11
CA TYR A 166 -11.41 -21.68 -6.59
C TYR A 166 -11.15 -21.69 -5.08
N THR A 167 -11.78 -22.60 -4.35
CA THR A 167 -11.66 -22.73 -2.89
C THR A 167 -10.87 -23.97 -2.49
N GLU A 168 -10.06 -24.50 -3.37
CA GLU A 168 -9.33 -25.75 -3.13
C GLU A 168 -8.25 -25.59 -2.06
N ASP A 169 -7.70 -24.37 -1.91
CA ASP A 169 -6.80 -23.95 -0.84
C ASP A 169 -7.51 -23.67 0.50
N GLY A 170 -8.84 -23.74 0.53
CA GLY A 170 -9.67 -23.49 1.71
C GLY A 170 -10.22 -22.06 1.81
N HIS A 171 -9.85 -21.18 0.88
CA HIS A 171 -10.22 -19.76 0.89
C HIS A 171 -10.87 -19.34 -0.42
N LEU A 172 -11.91 -18.49 -0.36
CA LEU A 172 -12.57 -18.01 -1.56
C LEU A 172 -11.86 -16.79 -2.16
N ILE A 173 -11.38 -15.88 -1.32
CA ILE A 173 -10.72 -14.64 -1.70
C ILE A 173 -9.47 -14.46 -0.81
N THR A 174 -9.56 -13.65 0.25
CA THR A 174 -8.47 -13.45 1.21
C THR A 174 -8.51 -14.50 2.32
N SER A 175 -7.38 -14.77 2.93
CA SER A 175 -7.25 -15.56 4.14
C SER A 175 -6.78 -14.71 5.31
N ARG A 176 -6.92 -15.21 6.53
CA ARG A 176 -6.28 -14.57 7.69
C ARG A 176 -4.78 -14.54 7.48
N VAL A 177 -4.15 -13.45 7.90
CA VAL A 177 -2.69 -13.32 7.83
C VAL A 177 -2.03 -14.43 8.63
N GLY A 178 -0.95 -14.98 8.09
CA GLY A 178 -0.23 -16.08 8.74
C GLY A 178 -0.94 -17.43 8.73
N SER A 179 -1.94 -17.63 7.87
CA SER A 179 -2.64 -18.94 7.74
C SER A 179 -1.76 -20.04 7.18
N PHE A 180 -0.73 -19.69 6.43
CA PHE A 180 0.24 -20.62 5.84
C PHE A 180 1.58 -20.53 6.55
N ALA A 181 2.45 -21.50 6.30
CA ALA A 181 3.77 -21.53 6.94
C ALA A 181 4.64 -20.34 6.47
N PRO A 182 5.43 -19.75 7.39
CA PRO A 182 6.35 -18.68 7.02
C PRO A 182 7.52 -19.23 6.17
N ASN A 183 8.18 -18.33 5.46
CA ASN A 183 9.45 -18.64 4.81
C ASN A 183 10.60 -18.76 5.83
N GLU A 184 11.83 -19.04 5.36
CA GLU A 184 13.00 -19.21 6.23
C GLU A 184 13.39 -17.92 7.00
N PHE A 185 12.95 -16.75 6.55
CA PHE A 185 13.12 -15.48 7.28
C PHE A 185 12.01 -15.22 8.31
N GLY A 186 11.05 -16.14 8.46
CA GLY A 186 9.91 -15.98 9.35
C GLY A 186 8.81 -15.06 8.81
N LEU A 187 8.81 -14.76 7.51
CA LEU A 187 7.83 -13.91 6.86
C LEU A 187 6.69 -14.77 6.32
N TYR A 188 5.47 -14.31 6.58
CA TYR A 188 4.24 -14.97 6.15
C TYR A 188 3.70 -14.32 4.86
N ASP A 189 2.85 -15.04 4.17
CA ASP A 189 2.05 -14.58 3.04
C ASP A 189 2.86 -13.95 1.88
N MET A 190 4.16 -14.29 1.79
CA MET A 190 5.06 -13.82 0.72
C MET A 190 4.76 -14.44 -0.65
N ALA A 191 3.71 -15.23 -0.77
CA ALA A 191 3.11 -15.70 -2.02
C ALA A 191 1.61 -15.88 -1.84
N GLY A 192 0.84 -15.16 -2.62
CA GLY A 192 -0.63 -15.20 -2.58
C GLY A 192 -1.23 -14.25 -1.56
N ASN A 193 -2.45 -14.53 -1.15
CA ASN A 193 -3.34 -13.73 -0.30
C ASN A 193 -3.72 -12.39 -0.96
N VAL A 194 -2.87 -11.36 -0.89
CA VAL A 194 -3.08 -10.07 -1.54
C VAL A 194 -1.81 -9.56 -2.23
N ALA A 195 -1.98 -8.70 -3.24
CA ALA A 195 -0.87 -7.97 -3.83
C ALA A 195 -0.42 -6.85 -2.88
N GLU A 196 0.89 -6.61 -2.83
CA GLU A 196 1.49 -5.63 -1.92
C GLU A 196 2.17 -4.50 -2.68
N TRP A 197 2.06 -3.28 -2.14
CA TRP A 197 2.70 -2.12 -2.69
C TRP A 197 4.21 -2.11 -2.44
N THR A 198 4.98 -1.77 -3.45
CA THR A 198 6.42 -1.46 -3.33
C THR A 198 6.68 0.02 -3.62
N SER A 199 7.85 0.51 -3.25
CA SER A 199 8.29 1.87 -3.57
C SER A 199 8.82 2.01 -5.00
N THR A 200 9.08 0.90 -5.69
CA THR A 200 9.54 0.90 -7.09
C THR A 200 8.38 1.25 -8.02
N SER A 201 8.57 2.26 -8.86
CA SER A 201 7.61 2.61 -9.93
C SER A 201 7.90 1.80 -11.19
N TYR A 202 6.86 1.34 -11.85
CA TYR A 202 6.94 0.76 -13.20
C TYR A 202 6.95 1.85 -14.27
#